data_9095e0cf86cb245c8d7df37de7b9964d
#
_entry.id   9095e0cf86cb245c8d7df37de7b9964d
#
_cell.length_a   1.000
_cell.length_b   1.000
_cell.length_c   1.000
_cell.angle_alpha   90.00
_cell.angle_beta   90.00
_cell.angle_gamma   90.00
#
_symmetry.space_group_name_H-M   'P 1'
#
loop_
_entity.id
_entity.type
_entity.pdbx_description
1 polymer ?
#
loop_
_entity_poly.entity_id
_entity_poly.type
_entity_poly.pdbx_seq_one_letter_code
_entity_poly.pdbx_strand_id
1 'polypeptide(L)'
;YQCDADVVGSDSLLNEVELMQIVDTVFTKFGVRVCIKINNRKILTGIAEVIGEAEKIVDITVAIDKLDKIGLDNVNDELRADGISEEAIEKLQPIISLSGSNDEKLEVIAKVLETSEIGLKGVEETKFILDTLKTVGLKNEIELDLTLARGLNYYTGAIFEVKALDTPMGSITGGGRYDNLT
;
A
#
# COMPACT_ATOMS: atom_id res chain seq x y z
N TYR A 1 -20.06 -10.02 14.34
CA TYR A 1 -18.80 -10.12 15.12
C TYR A 1 -17.71 -9.43 14.32
N GLN A 2 -16.82 -8.73 15.01
CA GLN A 2 -15.61 -8.11 14.48
C GLN A 2 -14.44 -8.66 15.29
N CYS A 3 -13.30 -8.90 14.61
CA CYS A 3 -12.07 -9.32 15.26
C CYS A 3 -10.99 -8.31 14.90
N ASP A 4 -10.30 -7.81 15.92
CA ASP A 4 -9.20 -6.87 15.79
C ASP A 4 -7.96 -7.43 16.48
N ALA A 5 -6.78 -7.09 15.98
CA ALA A 5 -5.50 -7.40 16.58
C ALA A 5 -4.57 -6.20 16.44
N ASP A 6 -4.03 -5.74 17.56
CA ASP A 6 -3.12 -4.61 17.64
C ASP A 6 -1.84 -4.98 18.38
N VAL A 7 -0.75 -4.35 18.00
CA VAL A 7 0.54 -4.43 18.69
C VAL A 7 0.94 -3.04 19.16
N VAL A 8 1.19 -2.91 20.45
CA VAL A 8 1.58 -1.64 21.09
C VAL A 8 2.92 -1.82 21.83
N GLY A 9 3.74 -0.79 21.85
CA GLY A 9 5.01 -0.77 22.60
C GLY A 9 6.21 -1.32 21.85
N SER A 10 6.12 -1.49 20.51
CA SER A 10 7.24 -1.91 19.66
C SER A 10 7.18 -1.21 18.31
N ASP A 11 8.32 -0.70 17.83
CA ASP A 11 8.50 -0.11 16.50
C ASP A 11 9.07 -1.10 15.47
N SER A 12 9.29 -2.35 15.86
CA SER A 12 9.84 -3.40 15.00
C SER A 12 8.92 -3.68 13.80
N LEU A 13 9.50 -3.77 12.59
CA LEU A 13 8.79 -4.19 11.39
C LEU A 13 8.38 -5.68 11.41
N LEU A 14 8.85 -6.45 12.38
CA LEU A 14 8.36 -7.81 12.60
C LEU A 14 6.91 -7.85 13.07
N ASN A 15 6.40 -6.76 13.63
CA ASN A 15 4.98 -6.64 14.01
C ASN A 15 4.08 -6.76 12.77
N GLU A 16 4.43 -6.10 11.67
CA GLU A 16 3.70 -6.21 10.40
C GLU A 16 3.76 -7.64 9.85
N VAL A 17 4.93 -8.27 9.92
CA VAL A 17 5.12 -9.67 9.50
C VAL A 17 4.22 -10.60 10.31
N GLU A 18 4.18 -10.46 11.63
CA GLU A 18 3.36 -11.29 12.53
C GLU A 18 1.87 -11.09 12.26
N LEU A 19 1.41 -9.85 12.09
CA LEU A 19 0.01 -9.57 11.76
C LEU A 19 -0.40 -10.19 10.42
N MET A 20 0.45 -10.14 9.40
CA MET A 20 0.18 -10.78 8.11
C MET A 20 0.16 -12.31 8.21
N GLN A 21 1.02 -12.91 9.05
CA GLN A 21 0.97 -14.35 9.34
C GLN A 21 -0.31 -14.75 10.09
N ILE A 22 -0.83 -13.90 10.98
CA ILE A 22 -2.12 -14.11 11.64
C ILE A 22 -3.23 -14.13 10.59
N VAL A 23 -3.26 -13.13 9.70
CA VAL A 23 -4.23 -13.06 8.59
C VAL A 23 -4.16 -14.32 7.72
N ASP A 24 -2.96 -14.70 7.26
CA ASP A 24 -2.73 -15.89 6.44
C ASP A 24 -3.24 -17.16 7.14
N THR A 25 -2.93 -17.31 8.42
CA THR A 25 -3.35 -18.44 9.23
C THR A 25 -4.87 -18.54 9.37
N VAL A 26 -5.53 -17.41 9.65
CA VAL A 26 -6.97 -17.34 9.85
C VAL A 26 -7.72 -17.73 8.57
N PHE A 27 -7.38 -17.09 7.44
CA PHE A 27 -8.07 -17.36 6.18
C PHE A 27 -7.76 -18.76 5.63
N THR A 28 -6.55 -19.27 5.84
CA THR A 28 -6.20 -20.65 5.55
C THR A 28 -7.08 -21.63 6.34
N LYS A 29 -7.29 -21.39 7.63
CA LYS A 29 -8.16 -22.23 8.47
C LYS A 29 -9.63 -22.16 8.07
N PHE A 30 -10.08 -21.02 7.57
CA PHE A 30 -11.44 -20.86 7.04
C PHE A 30 -11.62 -21.48 5.64
N GLY A 31 -10.53 -21.88 4.98
CA GLY A 31 -10.58 -22.36 3.60
C GLY A 31 -10.91 -21.27 2.59
N VAL A 32 -10.65 -20.01 2.92
CA VAL A 32 -10.87 -18.85 2.05
C VAL A 32 -9.53 -18.41 1.47
N ARG A 33 -9.41 -18.41 0.14
CA ARG A 33 -8.22 -17.87 -0.53
C ARG A 33 -8.30 -16.35 -0.57
N VAL A 34 -7.20 -15.72 -0.18
CA VAL A 34 -7.10 -14.26 -0.15
C VAL A 34 -5.82 -13.77 -0.82
N CYS A 35 -5.83 -12.51 -1.25
CA CYS A 35 -4.64 -11.75 -1.57
C CYS A 35 -4.45 -10.66 -0.50
N ILE A 36 -3.27 -10.62 0.10
CA ILE A 36 -2.87 -9.56 1.03
C ILE A 36 -2.17 -8.49 0.21
N LYS A 37 -2.82 -7.35 0.00
CA LYS A 37 -2.23 -6.18 -0.63
C LYS A 37 -1.48 -5.37 0.41
N ILE A 38 -0.27 -4.94 0.09
CA ILE A 38 0.59 -4.12 0.96
C ILE A 38 1.06 -2.87 0.21
N ASN A 39 1.13 -1.75 0.91
CA ASN A 39 1.82 -0.53 0.51
C ASN A 39 2.45 0.14 1.73
N ASN A 40 3.02 1.32 1.56
CA ASN A 40 3.58 2.10 2.66
C ASN A 40 3.24 3.58 2.50
N ARG A 41 2.77 4.21 3.58
CA ARG A 41 2.45 5.64 3.59
C ARG A 41 3.62 6.51 3.15
N LYS A 42 4.84 6.11 3.51
CA LYS A 42 6.07 6.82 3.14
C LYS A 42 6.36 6.74 1.64
N ILE A 43 6.02 5.62 0.99
CA ILE A 43 6.11 5.48 -0.48
C ILE A 43 5.13 6.48 -1.13
N LEU A 44 3.88 6.53 -0.67
CA LEU A 44 2.88 7.47 -1.19
C LEU A 44 3.30 8.93 -1.01
N THR A 45 3.90 9.27 0.14
CA THR A 45 4.47 10.59 0.39
C THR A 45 5.60 10.90 -0.58
N GLY A 46 6.51 9.96 -0.78
CA GLY A 46 7.62 10.10 -1.73
C GLY A 46 7.15 10.28 -3.17
N ILE A 47 6.11 9.56 -3.59
CA ILE A 47 5.50 9.74 -4.91
C ILE A 47 5.00 11.18 -5.08
N ALA A 48 4.24 11.70 -4.09
CA ALA A 48 3.74 13.08 -4.14
C ALA A 48 4.87 14.11 -4.19
N GLU A 49 5.99 13.89 -3.48
CA GLU A 49 7.18 14.75 -3.55
C GLU A 49 7.82 14.75 -4.93
N VAL A 50 8.06 13.56 -5.51
CA VAL A 50 8.77 13.41 -6.79
C VAL A 50 7.98 13.96 -7.97
N ILE A 51 6.64 13.85 -7.93
CA ILE A 51 5.79 14.45 -8.97
C ILE A 51 5.60 15.96 -8.77
N GLY A 52 6.06 16.53 -7.64
CA GLY A 52 6.02 17.97 -7.37
C GLY A 52 4.72 18.46 -6.72
N GLU A 53 3.91 17.57 -6.15
CA GLU A 53 2.58 17.88 -5.58
C GLU A 53 2.46 17.43 -4.10
N ALA A 54 3.54 17.59 -3.32
CA ALA A 54 3.61 17.12 -1.92
C ALA A 54 2.45 17.65 -1.03
N GLU A 55 2.02 18.89 -1.25
CA GLU A 55 0.91 19.52 -0.50
C GLU A 55 -0.44 18.86 -0.79
N LYS A 56 -0.58 18.14 -1.92
CA LYS A 56 -1.81 17.52 -2.39
C LYS A 56 -1.83 16.00 -2.24
N ILE A 57 -0.98 15.46 -1.37
CA ILE A 57 -0.89 14.01 -1.14
C ILE A 57 -2.25 13.37 -0.82
N VAL A 58 -3.12 14.08 -0.09
CA VAL A 58 -4.44 13.56 0.26
C VAL A 58 -5.31 13.40 -0.98
N ASP A 59 -5.37 14.41 -1.84
CA ASP A 59 -6.18 14.40 -3.07
C ASP A 59 -5.68 13.30 -4.02
N ILE A 60 -4.35 13.24 -4.23
CA ILE A 60 -3.71 12.21 -5.06
C ILE A 60 -4.06 10.81 -4.56
N THR A 61 -3.90 10.56 -3.27
CA THR A 61 -4.11 9.24 -2.68
C THR A 61 -5.59 8.84 -2.66
N VAL A 62 -6.51 9.79 -2.45
CA VAL A 62 -7.95 9.55 -2.57
C VAL A 62 -8.36 9.19 -4.00
N ALA A 63 -7.76 9.83 -4.99
CA ALA A 63 -8.05 9.54 -6.40
C ALA A 63 -7.52 8.15 -6.80
N ILE A 64 -6.25 7.84 -6.49
CA ILE A 64 -5.62 6.56 -6.88
C ILE A 64 -6.25 5.34 -6.18
N ASP A 65 -6.74 5.49 -4.95
CA ASP A 65 -7.45 4.39 -4.23
C ASP A 65 -8.74 3.95 -4.93
N LYS A 66 -9.25 4.77 -5.84
CA LYS A 66 -10.44 4.46 -6.64
C LYS A 66 -10.11 3.78 -7.98
N LEU A 67 -8.83 3.62 -8.33
CA LEU A 67 -8.42 3.17 -9.66
C LEU A 67 -9.11 1.87 -10.09
N ASP A 68 -9.18 0.87 -9.21
CA ASP A 68 -9.85 -0.41 -9.46
C ASP A 68 -11.36 -0.26 -9.73
N LYS A 69 -11.99 0.82 -9.25
CA LYS A 69 -13.45 1.03 -9.29
C LYS A 69 -13.88 1.88 -10.46
N ILE A 70 -13.14 2.95 -10.75
CA ILE A 70 -13.56 3.96 -11.73
C ILE A 70 -12.68 4.00 -12.99
N GLY A 71 -11.52 3.34 -12.97
CA GLY A 71 -10.57 3.28 -14.08
C GLY A 71 -9.69 4.53 -14.21
N LEU A 72 -8.63 4.40 -15.01
CA LEU A 72 -7.55 5.38 -15.10
C LEU A 72 -8.03 6.76 -15.61
N ASP A 73 -8.91 6.78 -16.61
CA ASP A 73 -9.40 8.03 -17.19
C ASP A 73 -10.15 8.89 -16.16
N ASN A 74 -11.04 8.24 -15.38
CA ASN A 74 -11.79 8.94 -14.35
C ASN A 74 -10.88 9.36 -13.15
N VAL A 75 -9.85 8.58 -12.82
CA VAL A 75 -8.84 8.97 -11.83
C VAL A 75 -8.11 10.23 -12.31
N ASN A 76 -7.69 10.27 -13.58
CA ASN A 76 -7.03 11.45 -14.14
C ASN A 76 -7.95 12.68 -14.14
N ASP A 77 -9.25 12.51 -14.43
CA ASP A 77 -10.21 13.61 -14.38
C ASP A 77 -10.42 14.14 -12.94
N GLU A 78 -10.46 13.25 -11.94
CA GLU A 78 -10.46 13.66 -10.53
C GLU A 78 -9.20 14.44 -10.16
N LEU A 79 -8.01 13.92 -10.51
CA LEU A 79 -6.74 14.61 -10.25
C LEU A 79 -6.71 16.01 -10.87
N ARG A 80 -7.20 16.18 -12.10
CA ARG A 80 -7.33 17.50 -12.76
C ARG A 80 -8.29 18.42 -12.00
N ALA A 81 -9.42 17.89 -11.56
CA ALA A 81 -10.42 18.65 -10.80
C ALA A 81 -9.86 19.14 -9.46
N ASP A 82 -8.98 18.35 -8.83
CA ASP A 82 -8.28 18.70 -7.59
C ASP A 82 -7.05 19.59 -7.84
N GLY A 83 -6.83 20.00 -9.10
CA GLY A 83 -5.80 20.95 -9.51
C GLY A 83 -4.39 20.35 -9.55
N ILE A 84 -4.26 19.03 -9.70
CA ILE A 84 -2.97 18.37 -9.97
C ILE A 84 -2.55 18.74 -11.40
N SER A 85 -1.28 19.11 -11.58
CA SER A 85 -0.76 19.50 -12.88
C SER A 85 -0.70 18.32 -13.85
N GLU A 86 -0.86 18.60 -15.18
CA GLU A 86 -0.75 17.57 -16.21
C GLU A 86 0.63 16.89 -16.17
N GLU A 87 1.70 17.64 -15.90
CA GLU A 87 3.04 17.08 -15.76
C GLU A 87 3.11 16.07 -14.58
N ALA A 88 2.48 16.37 -13.46
CA ALA A 88 2.41 15.45 -12.31
C ALA A 88 1.58 14.21 -12.64
N ILE A 89 0.46 14.36 -13.35
CA ILE A 89 -0.37 13.24 -13.80
C ILE A 89 0.41 12.33 -14.74
N GLU A 90 1.14 12.89 -15.71
CA GLU A 90 1.98 12.12 -16.63
C GLU A 90 3.08 11.32 -15.89
N LYS A 91 3.68 11.90 -14.86
CA LYS A 91 4.69 11.22 -14.02
C LYS A 91 4.06 10.14 -13.13
N LEU A 92 2.84 10.33 -12.68
CA LEU A 92 2.13 9.42 -11.78
C LEU A 92 1.65 8.15 -12.50
N GLN A 93 1.21 8.25 -13.76
CA GLN A 93 0.61 7.14 -14.50
C GLN A 93 1.47 5.87 -14.58
N PRO A 94 2.77 5.93 -14.96
CA PRO A 94 3.60 4.73 -15.00
C PRO A 94 3.80 4.09 -13.62
N ILE A 95 3.65 4.86 -12.54
CA ILE A 95 3.78 4.37 -11.17
C ILE A 95 2.54 3.58 -10.76
N ILE A 96 1.36 4.15 -10.96
CA ILE A 96 0.08 3.51 -10.57
C ILE A 96 -0.33 2.37 -11.50
N SER A 97 0.24 2.31 -12.70
CA SER A 97 0.04 1.23 -13.67
C SER A 97 1.14 0.17 -13.61
N LEU A 98 2.05 0.27 -12.63
CA LEU A 98 3.19 -0.63 -12.53
C LEU A 98 2.74 -2.06 -12.24
N SER A 99 3.15 -2.99 -13.09
CA SER A 99 2.85 -4.42 -13.00
C SER A 99 4.13 -5.25 -12.90
N GLY A 100 4.01 -6.49 -12.47
CA GLY A 100 5.13 -7.41 -12.29
C GLY A 100 5.18 -7.99 -10.88
N SER A 101 6.26 -8.69 -10.57
CA SER A 101 6.54 -9.22 -9.24
C SER A 101 6.79 -8.10 -8.22
N ASN A 102 6.65 -8.43 -6.93
CA ASN A 102 6.93 -7.48 -5.85
C ASN A 102 8.37 -6.94 -5.92
N ASP A 103 9.34 -7.81 -6.25
CA ASP A 103 10.74 -7.43 -6.35
C ASP A 103 10.96 -6.43 -7.50
N GLU A 104 10.37 -6.68 -8.69
CA GLU A 104 10.44 -5.77 -9.85
C GLU A 104 9.78 -4.42 -9.53
N LYS A 105 8.60 -4.43 -8.89
CA LYS A 105 7.91 -3.22 -8.47
C LYS A 105 8.77 -2.40 -7.50
N LEU A 106 9.40 -3.06 -6.50
CA LEU A 106 10.30 -2.40 -5.55
C LEU A 106 11.52 -1.79 -6.21
N GLU A 107 12.14 -2.48 -7.17
CA GLU A 107 13.29 -1.95 -7.91
C GLU A 107 12.94 -0.70 -8.73
N VAL A 108 11.78 -0.71 -9.39
CA VAL A 108 11.32 0.44 -10.19
C VAL A 108 10.99 1.61 -9.28
N ILE A 109 10.19 1.38 -8.22
CA ILE A 109 9.78 2.46 -7.32
C ILE A 109 10.97 3.06 -6.55
N ALA A 110 11.99 2.27 -6.20
CA ALA A 110 13.21 2.76 -5.59
C ALA A 110 13.95 3.76 -6.50
N LYS A 111 13.98 3.50 -7.81
CA LYS A 111 14.59 4.42 -8.79
C LYS A 111 13.75 5.69 -8.94
N VAL A 112 12.43 5.57 -8.99
CA VAL A 112 11.52 6.73 -9.07
C VAL A 112 11.68 7.63 -7.86
N LEU A 113 11.85 7.05 -6.67
CA LEU A 113 11.94 7.76 -5.40
C LEU A 113 13.37 8.11 -4.98
N GLU A 114 14.37 8.01 -5.87
CA GLU A 114 15.79 8.23 -5.52
C GLU A 114 16.07 9.61 -4.89
N THR A 115 15.24 10.61 -5.16
CA THR A 115 15.36 11.98 -4.61
C THR A 115 14.52 12.22 -3.37
N SER A 116 13.69 11.26 -2.94
CA SER A 116 12.83 11.36 -1.75
C SER A 116 13.35 10.45 -0.64
N GLU A 117 13.93 11.04 0.42
CA GLU A 117 14.40 10.28 1.59
C GLU A 117 13.27 9.51 2.26
N ILE A 118 12.10 10.13 2.42
CA ILE A 118 10.93 9.48 3.01
C ILE A 118 10.43 8.33 2.14
N GLY A 119 10.42 8.53 0.82
CA GLY A 119 10.02 7.50 -0.13
C GLY A 119 10.96 6.29 -0.10
N LEU A 120 12.27 6.51 -0.12
CA LEU A 120 13.27 5.44 0.00
C LEU A 120 13.14 4.68 1.33
N LYS A 121 12.87 5.39 2.43
CA LYS A 121 12.61 4.74 3.72
C LYS A 121 11.40 3.82 3.65
N GLY A 122 10.31 4.25 2.98
CA GLY A 122 9.13 3.40 2.75
C GLY A 122 9.45 2.15 1.92
N VAL A 123 10.30 2.28 0.90
CA VAL A 123 10.77 1.15 0.08
C VAL A 123 11.57 0.17 0.92
N GLU A 124 12.53 0.64 1.74
CA GLU A 124 13.31 -0.21 2.63
C GLU A 124 12.45 -1.01 3.61
N GLU A 125 11.49 -0.33 4.26
CA GLU A 125 10.57 -0.97 5.20
C GLU A 125 9.71 -2.03 4.51
N THR A 126 9.15 -1.70 3.36
CA THR A 126 8.31 -2.62 2.58
C THR A 126 9.10 -3.82 2.09
N LYS A 127 10.34 -3.59 1.61
CA LYS A 127 11.24 -4.66 1.19
C LYS A 127 11.55 -5.60 2.36
N PHE A 128 11.88 -5.06 3.53
CA PHE A 128 12.14 -5.87 4.73
C PHE A 128 10.97 -6.78 5.08
N ILE A 129 9.74 -6.24 5.07
CA ILE A 129 8.52 -6.98 5.37
C ILE A 129 8.33 -8.10 4.33
N LEU A 130 8.40 -7.79 3.04
CA LEU A 130 8.19 -8.76 1.96
C LEU A 130 9.26 -9.86 1.94
N ASP A 131 10.54 -9.53 2.13
CA ASP A 131 11.64 -10.50 2.20
C ASP A 131 11.48 -11.43 3.42
N THR A 132 11.06 -10.87 4.55
CA THR A 132 10.81 -11.68 5.76
C THR A 132 9.63 -12.61 5.55
N LEU A 133 8.52 -12.13 5.01
CA LEU A 133 7.34 -12.95 4.68
C LEU A 133 7.66 -14.06 3.66
N LYS A 134 8.52 -13.77 2.69
CA LYS A 134 9.01 -14.77 1.73
C LYS A 134 9.83 -15.86 2.43
N THR A 135 10.60 -15.50 3.44
CA THR A 135 11.42 -16.44 4.23
C THR A 135 10.57 -17.31 5.15
N VAL A 136 9.61 -16.73 5.87
CA VAL A 136 8.73 -17.48 6.77
C VAL A 136 7.66 -18.28 6.04
N GLY A 137 7.34 -17.88 4.81
CA GLY A 137 6.35 -18.50 3.94
C GLY A 137 4.90 -18.17 4.32
N LEU A 138 4.13 -17.72 3.35
CA LEU A 138 2.67 -17.56 3.44
C LEU A 138 2.01 -18.60 2.53
N LYS A 139 0.78 -18.97 2.84
CA LYS A 139 -0.06 -19.85 2.00
C LYS A 139 -0.90 -19.05 1.01
N ASN A 140 -1.23 -17.82 1.38
CA ASN A 140 -1.97 -16.89 0.54
C ASN A 140 -1.00 -15.94 -0.17
N GLU A 141 -1.50 -15.30 -1.23
CA GLU A 141 -0.72 -14.35 -2.01
C GLU A 141 -0.50 -13.04 -1.25
N ILE A 142 0.68 -12.44 -1.46
CA ILE A 142 0.97 -11.07 -1.03
C ILE A 142 1.41 -10.25 -2.24
N GLU A 143 0.82 -9.06 -2.40
CA GLU A 143 1.05 -8.17 -3.53
C GLU A 143 1.38 -6.76 -3.05
N LEU A 144 2.50 -6.20 -3.54
CA LEU A 144 2.76 -4.77 -3.46
C LEU A 144 1.81 -4.04 -4.42
N ASP A 145 0.91 -3.22 -3.86
CA ASP A 145 -0.08 -2.43 -4.60
C ASP A 145 0.12 -0.95 -4.33
N LEU A 146 0.77 -0.25 -5.26
CA LEU A 146 1.09 1.18 -5.13
C LEU A 146 -0.15 2.09 -5.16
N THR A 147 -1.32 1.55 -5.52
CA THR A 147 -2.59 2.28 -5.49
C THR A 147 -3.33 2.14 -4.17
N LEU A 148 -2.93 1.20 -3.31
CA LEU A 148 -3.51 1.04 -1.98
C LEU A 148 -3.16 2.25 -1.10
N ALA A 149 -4.17 3.05 -0.77
CA ALA A 149 -3.99 4.33 -0.07
C ALA A 149 -4.93 4.53 1.13
N ARG A 150 -5.35 3.45 1.77
CA ARG A 150 -6.25 3.49 2.94
C ARG A 150 -5.68 4.24 4.13
N GLY A 151 -6.58 4.77 4.98
CA GLY A 151 -6.24 5.32 6.29
C GLY A 151 -5.32 6.55 6.23
N LEU A 152 -5.56 7.45 5.29
CA LEU A 152 -4.70 8.60 4.96
C LEU A 152 -4.29 9.47 6.14
N ASN A 153 -5.20 9.66 7.10
CA ASN A 153 -4.98 10.51 8.27
C ASN A 153 -4.57 9.74 9.52
N TYR A 154 -4.33 8.44 9.39
CA TYR A 154 -4.22 7.53 10.51
C TYR A 154 -2.92 6.71 10.47
N TYR A 155 -2.58 6.12 9.33
CA TYR A 155 -1.40 5.28 9.18
C TYR A 155 -0.15 6.09 8.85
N THR A 156 0.98 5.65 9.42
CA THR A 156 2.28 6.33 9.33
C THR A 156 3.35 5.53 8.58
N GLY A 157 3.11 4.25 8.33
CA GLY A 157 4.04 3.34 7.69
C GLY A 157 3.34 2.35 6.77
N ALA A 158 3.62 1.06 6.96
CA ALA A 158 2.99 0.00 6.18
C ALA A 158 1.47 0.01 6.35
N ILE A 159 0.77 -0.21 5.23
CA ILE A 159 -0.69 -0.38 5.14
C ILE A 159 -0.98 -1.67 4.40
N PHE A 160 -2.04 -2.36 4.77
CA PHE A 160 -2.46 -3.57 4.10
C PHE A 160 -3.98 -3.71 4.00
N GLU A 161 -4.40 -4.42 2.98
CA GLU A 161 -5.79 -4.77 2.71
C GLU A 161 -5.85 -6.22 2.29
N VAL A 162 -6.88 -6.93 2.73
CA VAL A 162 -7.11 -8.33 2.39
C VAL A 162 -8.35 -8.44 1.53
N LYS A 163 -8.19 -8.98 0.33
CA LYS A 163 -9.29 -9.22 -0.62
C LYS A 163 -9.51 -10.72 -0.81
N ALA A 164 -10.76 -11.17 -0.82
CA ALA A 164 -11.10 -12.54 -1.19
C ALA A 164 -10.86 -12.76 -2.69
N LEU A 165 -10.33 -13.94 -3.04
CA LEU A 165 -10.13 -14.33 -4.44
C LEU A 165 -11.31 -15.13 -5.01
N ASP A 166 -12.09 -15.77 -4.14
CA ASP A 166 -13.15 -16.71 -4.53
C ASP A 166 -14.56 -16.08 -4.55
N THR A 167 -14.71 -14.85 -4.09
CA THR A 167 -16.00 -14.14 -4.06
C THR A 167 -15.82 -12.68 -4.46
N PRO A 168 -16.80 -12.08 -5.15
CA PRO A 168 -16.81 -10.66 -5.48
C PRO A 168 -17.12 -9.81 -4.23
N MET A 169 -16.35 -9.99 -3.18
CA MET A 169 -16.42 -9.22 -1.95
C MET A 169 -15.31 -8.17 -1.98
N GLY A 170 -15.62 -6.98 -1.51
CA GLY A 170 -14.61 -5.94 -1.31
C GLY A 170 -13.55 -6.34 -0.27
N SER A 171 -12.91 -5.36 0.33
CA SER A 171 -11.96 -5.61 1.42
C SER A 171 -12.64 -6.38 2.57
N ILE A 172 -12.03 -7.48 3.00
CA ILE A 172 -12.50 -8.27 4.15
C ILE A 172 -11.93 -7.71 5.44
N THR A 173 -10.66 -7.35 5.43
CA THR A 173 -9.94 -6.74 6.55
C THR A 173 -8.84 -5.85 6.03
N GLY A 174 -8.30 -5.02 6.87
CA GLY A 174 -7.19 -4.15 6.56
C GLY A 174 -6.64 -3.50 7.80
N GLY A 175 -5.44 -2.97 7.69
CA GLY A 175 -4.75 -2.34 8.80
C GLY A 175 -3.53 -1.58 8.35
N GLY A 176 -2.72 -1.16 9.31
CA GLY A 176 -1.47 -0.48 9.04
C GLY A 176 -0.81 0.02 10.32
N ARG A 177 0.41 0.50 10.18
CA ARG A 177 1.16 1.12 11.27
C ARG A 177 0.57 2.49 11.64
N TYR A 178 0.40 2.73 12.93
CA TYR A 178 -0.13 3.97 13.48
C TYR A 178 0.73 4.44 14.69
N ASP A 179 1.73 5.25 14.45
CA ASP A 179 2.69 5.65 15.51
C ASP A 179 2.22 6.85 16.35
N ASN A 180 1.16 7.56 15.93
CA ASN A 180 0.74 8.85 16.51
C ASN A 180 -0.62 8.81 17.23
N LEU A 181 -1.14 7.65 17.60
CA LEU A 181 -2.46 7.49 18.21
C LEU A 181 -2.43 7.38 19.74
N THR A 182 -1.28 7.20 20.31
CA THR A 182 -1.08 7.03 21.77
C THR A 182 -0.18 8.12 22.33
#